data_328eeff17f35c1f86c4ef2cc182efc94
#
_entry.id   328eeff17f35c1f86c4ef2cc182efc94
#
_cell.length_a   1.000
_cell.length_b   1.000
_cell.length_c   1.000
_cell.angle_alpha   90.00
_cell.angle_beta   90.00
_cell.angle_gamma   90.00
#
_symmetry.space_group_name_H-M   'P 1'
#
loop_
_entity.id
_entity.type
_entity.pdbx_description
1 polymer ?
#
loop_
_entity_poly.entity_id
_entity_poly.type
_entity_poly.pdbx_seq_one_letter_code
_entity_poly.pdbx_strand_id
1 'polypeptide(L)'
;MKGVLQMDINKIKELAEVYLQEQVDLLMRFTSVDSESNYVEGNRQVIDMARAVLETIPGVTMEEMLFEGCGTHLIARIKPEHPEGKIILNSHMDTVFPVGYAAKFPPYVDEDNWLHGLGSGDCKAGFVVSAYAVKIASELGLLPNKEIVMLYSCDEEIGSITSRKVFEKEAPGTECAYIFESAAKTDKGYGVVSQRKGVILGALDIKGVEAHAGGAYMAGHSAVKELAHKILKLYSFNDYDREIYYNVAPISGGRPNGIVAGDAHMEFCVAGLPDNGPSFAEAEANIESLAASNEDPVCETTVSHRILFPALEKNEMGHKAFQIAEKAGQLLGITMEEIAEPTATDANWFYSFGVPAVDAFGPVESGMHTTEEKVYIPTITEKTALFAAMLGIMKEEQ
;
A
#
# COMPACT_ATOMS: atom_id res chain seq x y z
N MET A 1 -1.84 -29.49 35.13
CA MET A 1 -1.67 -29.52 33.67
C MET A 1 -2.92 -28.88 33.05
N LYS A 2 -2.86 -27.59 32.66
CA LYS A 2 -3.89 -27.00 31.84
C LYS A 2 -3.75 -27.64 30.46
N GLY A 3 -4.80 -28.30 29.95
CA GLY A 3 -4.77 -28.88 28.62
C GLY A 3 -4.48 -27.77 27.63
N VAL A 4 -3.40 -27.92 26.86
CA VAL A 4 -3.14 -27.08 25.69
C VAL A 4 -4.35 -27.25 24.79
N LEU A 5 -5.13 -26.21 24.58
CA LEU A 5 -6.19 -26.23 23.56
C LEU A 5 -5.44 -26.39 22.22
N GLN A 6 -5.45 -27.61 21.70
CA GLN A 6 -4.89 -27.88 20.38
C GLN A 6 -5.75 -27.15 19.36
N MET A 7 -5.15 -26.31 18.53
CA MET A 7 -5.83 -25.55 17.48
C MET A 7 -6.60 -26.49 16.54
N ASP A 8 -7.92 -26.33 16.47
CA ASP A 8 -8.76 -27.11 15.55
C ASP A 8 -8.90 -26.39 14.21
N ILE A 9 -8.09 -26.81 13.24
CA ILE A 9 -8.06 -26.22 11.90
C ILE A 9 -9.40 -26.37 11.15
N ASN A 10 -10.18 -27.44 11.44
CA ASN A 10 -11.47 -27.63 10.79
C ASN A 10 -12.51 -26.61 11.30
N LYS A 11 -12.42 -26.25 12.58
CA LYS A 11 -13.26 -25.18 13.16
C LYS A 11 -12.95 -23.82 12.54
N ILE A 12 -11.67 -23.53 12.28
CA ILE A 12 -11.25 -22.29 11.60
C ILE A 12 -11.84 -22.24 10.20
N LYS A 13 -11.72 -23.34 9.42
CA LYS A 13 -12.30 -23.44 8.08
C LYS A 13 -13.84 -23.28 8.10
N GLU A 14 -14.50 -23.96 9.02
CA GLU A 14 -15.96 -23.90 9.19
C GLU A 14 -16.41 -22.45 9.43
N LEU A 15 -15.78 -21.74 10.37
CA LEU A 15 -16.15 -20.35 10.68
C LEU A 15 -15.81 -19.39 9.52
N ALA A 16 -14.70 -19.59 8.81
CA ALA A 16 -14.37 -18.80 7.65
C ALA A 16 -15.44 -18.92 6.54
N GLU A 17 -15.98 -20.13 6.32
CA GLU A 17 -17.11 -20.36 5.41
C GLU A 17 -18.42 -19.76 5.94
N VAL A 18 -18.71 -19.91 7.23
CA VAL A 18 -19.92 -19.32 7.86
C VAL A 18 -19.96 -17.81 7.69
N TYR A 19 -18.81 -17.14 7.81
CA TYR A 19 -18.73 -15.68 7.67
C TYR A 19 -18.59 -15.19 6.23
N LEU A 20 -18.41 -16.06 5.23
CA LEU A 20 -18.14 -15.63 3.86
C LEU A 20 -19.20 -14.68 3.30
N GLN A 21 -20.50 -15.00 3.50
CA GLN A 21 -21.55 -14.13 2.96
C GLN A 21 -21.55 -12.74 3.62
N GLU A 22 -21.31 -12.68 4.92
CA GLU A 22 -21.19 -11.38 5.65
C GLU A 22 -19.99 -10.58 5.15
N GLN A 23 -18.87 -11.25 4.86
CA GLN A 23 -17.67 -10.64 4.29
C GLN A 23 -17.91 -10.08 2.87
N VAL A 24 -18.57 -10.84 2.02
CA VAL A 24 -18.94 -10.43 0.65
C VAL A 24 -19.91 -9.24 0.69
N ASP A 25 -20.95 -9.30 1.52
CA ASP A 25 -21.93 -8.21 1.66
C ASP A 25 -21.28 -6.93 2.18
N LEU A 26 -20.31 -7.05 3.09
CA LEU A 26 -19.56 -5.90 3.60
C LEU A 26 -18.69 -5.29 2.49
N LEU A 27 -17.97 -6.12 1.73
CA LEU A 27 -17.11 -5.65 0.64
C LEU A 27 -17.94 -4.98 -0.47
N MET A 28 -19.12 -5.52 -0.80
CA MET A 28 -20.07 -4.88 -1.70
C MET A 28 -20.47 -3.48 -1.21
N ARG A 29 -20.73 -3.32 0.08
CA ARG A 29 -21.07 -2.02 0.66
C ARG A 29 -19.89 -1.06 0.64
N PHE A 30 -18.68 -1.51 0.96
CA PHE A 30 -17.46 -0.69 0.89
C PHE A 30 -17.21 -0.16 -0.52
N THR A 31 -17.35 -1.00 -1.52
CA THR A 31 -17.10 -0.66 -2.93
C THR A 31 -18.25 0.13 -3.57
N SER A 32 -19.39 0.24 -2.89
CA SER A 32 -20.51 1.12 -3.30
C SER A 32 -20.29 2.58 -2.90
N VAL A 33 -19.23 2.90 -2.16
CA VAL A 33 -18.91 4.25 -1.67
C VAL A 33 -17.60 4.70 -2.29
N ASP A 34 -17.60 5.92 -2.89
CA ASP A 34 -16.37 6.57 -3.31
C ASP A 34 -15.50 6.86 -2.10
N SER A 35 -14.20 6.51 -2.16
CA SER A 35 -13.24 6.73 -1.08
C SER A 35 -11.87 7.14 -1.62
N GLU A 36 -11.82 8.03 -2.62
CA GLU A 36 -10.58 8.70 -3.02
C GLU A 36 -9.88 9.28 -1.78
N SER A 37 -8.53 9.20 -1.71
CA SER A 37 -7.76 9.56 -0.50
C SER A 37 -8.13 10.91 0.11
N ASN A 38 -8.41 11.93 -0.73
CA ASN A 38 -8.79 13.28 -0.28
C ASN A 38 -10.30 13.48 -0.08
N TYR A 39 -11.13 12.46 -0.34
CA TYR A 39 -12.58 12.55 -0.19
C TYR A 39 -13.02 12.16 1.22
N VAL A 40 -12.93 13.12 2.15
CA VAL A 40 -13.17 12.93 3.60
C VAL A 40 -14.52 12.30 3.92
N GLU A 41 -15.61 12.71 3.22
CA GLU A 41 -16.97 12.22 3.48
C GLU A 41 -17.13 10.75 3.13
N GLY A 42 -16.58 10.31 1.99
CA GLY A 42 -16.66 8.93 1.56
C GLY A 42 -15.77 8.02 2.42
N ASN A 43 -14.56 8.45 2.72
CA ASN A 43 -13.68 7.75 3.65
C ASN A 43 -14.36 7.59 5.03
N ARG A 44 -15.06 8.62 5.53
CA ARG A 44 -15.83 8.53 6.77
C ARG A 44 -16.89 7.44 6.72
N GLN A 45 -17.66 7.34 5.62
CA GLN A 45 -18.71 6.32 5.47
C GLN A 45 -18.11 4.90 5.49
N VAL A 46 -16.96 4.70 4.83
CA VAL A 46 -16.26 3.41 4.81
C VAL A 46 -15.77 3.06 6.22
N ILE A 47 -15.17 4.01 6.93
CA ILE A 47 -14.68 3.83 8.31
C ILE A 47 -15.83 3.54 9.29
N ASP A 48 -17.00 4.17 9.14
CA ASP A 48 -18.16 3.91 10.00
C ASP A 48 -18.67 2.47 9.80
N MET A 49 -18.67 1.95 8.58
CA MET A 49 -18.99 0.54 8.30
C MET A 49 -17.95 -0.42 8.89
N ALA A 50 -16.65 -0.10 8.76
CA ALA A 50 -15.56 -0.87 9.35
C ALA A 50 -15.67 -0.93 10.87
N ARG A 51 -15.93 0.20 11.51
CA ARG A 51 -16.15 0.31 12.96
C ARG A 51 -17.27 -0.61 13.44
N ALA A 52 -18.41 -0.62 12.74
CA ALA A 52 -19.55 -1.46 13.10
C ALA A 52 -19.21 -2.96 13.14
N VAL A 53 -18.31 -3.42 12.28
CA VAL A 53 -17.82 -4.80 12.30
C VAL A 53 -16.88 -5.04 13.48
N LEU A 54 -15.92 -4.14 13.70
CA LEU A 54 -14.94 -4.27 14.79
C LEU A 54 -15.60 -4.23 16.17
N GLU A 55 -16.70 -3.49 16.35
CA GLU A 55 -17.50 -3.48 17.58
C GLU A 55 -18.07 -4.85 17.95
N THR A 56 -18.20 -5.76 16.98
CA THR A 56 -18.66 -7.14 17.24
C THR A 56 -17.59 -8.05 17.83
N ILE A 57 -16.31 -7.63 17.82
CA ILE A 57 -15.19 -8.44 18.33
C ILE A 57 -15.00 -8.14 19.84
N PRO A 58 -15.08 -9.16 20.71
CA PRO A 58 -14.97 -8.95 22.15
C PRO A 58 -13.63 -8.32 22.57
N GLY A 59 -13.71 -7.31 23.42
CA GLY A 59 -12.53 -6.65 24.00
C GLY A 59 -11.84 -5.64 23.08
N VAL A 60 -12.39 -5.36 21.90
CA VAL A 60 -11.88 -4.32 21.01
C VAL A 60 -12.13 -2.93 21.60
N THR A 61 -11.11 -2.10 21.57
CA THR A 61 -11.19 -0.65 21.80
C THR A 61 -10.79 0.06 20.52
N MET A 62 -11.37 1.24 20.24
CA MET A 62 -11.12 1.96 19.00
C MET A 62 -10.73 3.42 19.26
N GLU A 63 -9.79 3.91 18.46
CA GLU A 63 -9.34 5.29 18.40
C GLU A 63 -9.41 5.77 16.95
N GLU A 64 -9.81 6.99 16.71
CA GLU A 64 -9.79 7.63 15.39
C GLU A 64 -8.75 8.75 15.39
N MET A 65 -7.95 8.81 14.34
CA MET A 65 -7.00 9.89 14.11
C MET A 65 -7.42 10.68 12.87
N LEU A 66 -7.71 11.97 13.09
CA LEU A 66 -8.19 12.89 12.07
C LEU A 66 -7.06 13.84 11.65
N PHE A 67 -6.89 13.99 10.36
CA PHE A 67 -5.96 14.94 9.76
C PHE A 67 -6.70 15.83 8.77
N GLU A 68 -6.29 17.09 8.69
CA GLU A 68 -6.90 18.04 7.76
C GLU A 68 -6.66 17.61 6.30
N GLY A 69 -7.72 17.57 5.51
CA GLY A 69 -7.66 17.20 4.09
C GLY A 69 -7.44 15.73 3.80
N CYS A 70 -7.57 14.86 4.81
CA CYS A 70 -7.44 13.41 4.66
C CYS A 70 -8.65 12.71 5.31
N GLY A 71 -8.88 11.45 4.96
CA GLY A 71 -9.84 10.58 5.63
C GLY A 71 -9.44 10.28 7.08
N THR A 72 -10.37 9.68 7.80
CA THR A 72 -10.15 9.25 9.19
C THR A 72 -9.37 7.95 9.22
N HIS A 73 -8.23 7.90 9.91
CA HIS A 73 -7.56 6.64 10.20
C HIS A 73 -8.20 5.99 11.42
N LEU A 74 -8.54 4.71 11.30
CA LEU A 74 -9.16 3.91 12.36
C LEU A 74 -8.13 2.97 12.97
N ILE A 75 -8.00 3.00 14.29
CA ILE A 75 -7.12 2.12 15.06
C ILE A 75 -7.98 1.32 16.02
N ALA A 76 -8.04 0.01 15.84
CA ALA A 76 -8.71 -0.90 16.75
C ALA A 76 -7.68 -1.75 17.50
N ARG A 77 -7.92 -2.02 18.78
CA ARG A 77 -6.97 -2.73 19.64
C ARG A 77 -7.64 -3.82 20.43
N ILE A 78 -6.96 -4.97 20.51
CA ILE A 78 -7.18 -5.98 21.52
C ILE A 78 -5.92 -6.05 22.37
N LYS A 79 -6.03 -5.72 23.66
CA LYS A 79 -4.88 -5.66 24.56
C LYS A 79 -5.11 -6.54 25.78
N PRO A 80 -4.38 -7.65 25.91
CA PRO A 80 -4.34 -8.41 27.13
C PRO A 80 -3.83 -7.59 28.32
N GLU A 81 -4.12 -8.02 29.54
CA GLU A 81 -3.69 -7.30 30.76
C GLU A 81 -2.16 -7.18 30.86
N HIS A 82 -1.44 -8.26 30.45
CA HIS A 82 0.03 -8.32 30.43
C HIS A 82 0.50 -8.85 29.07
N PRO A 83 0.54 -8.01 28.02
CA PRO A 83 0.94 -8.46 26.68
C PRO A 83 2.43 -8.79 26.61
N GLU A 84 2.76 -9.90 25.96
CA GLU A 84 4.12 -10.36 25.71
C GLU A 84 4.64 -9.92 24.34
N GLY A 85 4.20 -8.77 23.84
CA GLY A 85 4.57 -8.19 22.58
C GLY A 85 3.41 -7.48 21.91
N LYS A 86 3.66 -6.95 20.72
CA LYS A 86 2.67 -6.25 19.89
C LYS A 86 2.82 -6.63 18.43
N ILE A 87 1.70 -6.81 17.73
CA ILE A 87 1.65 -6.95 16.28
C ILE A 87 0.68 -5.92 15.69
N ILE A 88 0.95 -5.51 14.46
CA ILE A 88 0.07 -4.61 13.70
C ILE A 88 -0.50 -5.38 12.51
N LEU A 89 -1.80 -5.21 12.27
CA LEU A 89 -2.51 -5.63 11.06
C LEU A 89 -2.92 -4.36 10.33
N ASN A 90 -2.50 -4.19 9.09
CA ASN A 90 -2.77 -2.96 8.35
C ASN A 90 -3.41 -3.25 6.99
N SER A 91 -4.33 -2.38 6.60
CA SER A 91 -4.95 -2.29 5.29
C SER A 91 -5.38 -0.85 5.07
N HIS A 92 -5.44 -0.37 3.83
CA HIS A 92 -5.99 0.94 3.56
C HIS A 92 -7.43 0.87 3.04
N MET A 93 -8.15 1.99 3.16
CA MET A 93 -9.58 2.10 2.85
C MET A 93 -9.86 3.12 1.75
N ASP A 94 -8.84 3.91 1.38
CA ASP A 94 -8.89 4.83 0.25
C ASP A 94 -8.67 4.10 -1.08
N THR A 95 -8.87 4.82 -2.17
CA THR A 95 -8.71 4.32 -3.54
C THR A 95 -8.24 5.45 -4.46
N VAL A 96 -7.67 5.08 -5.62
CA VAL A 96 -7.28 6.00 -6.69
C VAL A 96 -8.47 6.56 -7.48
N PHE A 97 -9.68 6.04 -7.28
CA PHE A 97 -10.83 6.35 -8.15
C PHE A 97 -11.49 7.68 -7.78
N PRO A 98 -11.74 8.56 -8.79
CA PRO A 98 -12.41 9.83 -8.56
C PRO A 98 -13.82 9.69 -8.02
N VAL A 99 -14.27 10.69 -7.25
CA VAL A 99 -15.64 10.76 -6.74
C VAL A 99 -16.67 10.66 -7.87
N GLY A 100 -17.71 9.86 -7.66
CA GLY A 100 -18.77 9.53 -8.64
C GLY A 100 -18.53 8.22 -9.40
N TYR A 101 -17.36 7.58 -9.23
CA TYR A 101 -17.06 6.33 -9.93
C TYR A 101 -17.79 5.13 -9.31
N ALA A 102 -17.99 5.08 -8.00
CA ALA A 102 -18.77 4.00 -7.38
C ALA A 102 -20.22 3.93 -7.92
N ALA A 103 -20.86 5.07 -8.15
CA ALA A 103 -22.19 5.12 -8.77
C ALA A 103 -22.18 4.73 -10.26
N LYS A 104 -21.09 5.00 -10.98
CA LYS A 104 -20.93 4.70 -12.40
C LYS A 104 -20.58 3.22 -12.62
N PHE A 105 -19.85 2.62 -11.71
CA PHE A 105 -19.39 1.23 -11.74
C PHE A 105 -19.83 0.51 -10.45
N PRO A 106 -21.16 0.25 -10.28
CA PRO A 106 -21.66 -0.37 -9.07
C PRO A 106 -21.13 -1.80 -8.92
N PRO A 107 -20.84 -2.25 -7.69
CA PRO A 107 -20.29 -3.57 -7.46
C PRO A 107 -21.32 -4.68 -7.77
N TYR A 108 -20.82 -5.83 -8.22
CA TYR A 108 -21.62 -7.03 -8.46
C TYR A 108 -20.75 -8.29 -8.35
N VAL A 109 -21.39 -9.44 -8.18
CA VAL A 109 -20.74 -10.74 -8.23
C VAL A 109 -21.10 -11.43 -9.54
N ASP A 110 -20.10 -11.95 -10.24
CA ASP A 110 -20.30 -12.70 -11.50
C ASP A 110 -20.45 -14.22 -11.27
N GLU A 111 -20.73 -14.96 -12.36
CA GLU A 111 -20.93 -16.41 -12.33
C GLU A 111 -19.66 -17.21 -11.99
N ASP A 112 -18.47 -16.61 -12.16
CA ASP A 112 -17.17 -17.21 -11.87
C ASP A 112 -16.68 -16.90 -10.43
N ASN A 113 -17.56 -16.39 -9.57
CA ASN A 113 -17.27 -15.99 -8.19
C ASN A 113 -16.26 -14.85 -8.05
N TRP A 114 -16.26 -13.91 -8.96
CA TRP A 114 -15.55 -12.64 -8.79
C TRP A 114 -16.49 -11.56 -8.29
N LEU A 115 -16.09 -10.86 -7.26
CA LEU A 115 -16.73 -9.63 -6.82
C LEU A 115 -16.04 -8.47 -7.53
N HIS A 116 -16.74 -7.85 -8.47
CA HIS A 116 -16.33 -6.64 -9.16
C HIS A 116 -16.65 -5.43 -8.29
N GLY A 117 -15.69 -4.52 -8.11
CA GLY A 117 -15.89 -3.31 -7.32
C GLY A 117 -14.60 -2.53 -7.18
N LEU A 118 -14.71 -1.20 -7.27
CA LEU A 118 -13.56 -0.29 -7.18
C LEU A 118 -12.96 -0.28 -5.77
N GLY A 119 -11.66 -0.53 -5.66
CA GLY A 119 -10.97 -0.70 -4.38
C GLY A 119 -11.33 -2.01 -3.68
N SER A 120 -11.89 -3.00 -4.39
CA SER A 120 -12.23 -4.28 -3.78
C SER A 120 -10.99 -5.06 -3.36
N GLY A 121 -9.99 -5.16 -4.23
CA GLY A 121 -8.71 -5.81 -3.97
C GLY A 121 -7.73 -4.88 -3.31
N ASP A 122 -7.70 -3.63 -3.75
CA ASP A 122 -6.80 -2.58 -3.34
C ASP A 122 -7.53 -1.47 -2.56
N CYS A 123 -7.63 -1.55 -1.22
CA CYS A 123 -7.21 -2.69 -0.38
C CYS A 123 -8.34 -3.09 0.61
N LYS A 124 -9.64 -2.78 0.27
CA LYS A 124 -10.78 -2.94 1.18
C LYS A 124 -11.04 -4.39 1.60
N ALA A 125 -10.73 -5.37 0.73
CA ALA A 125 -10.80 -6.78 1.10
C ALA A 125 -9.74 -7.16 2.15
N GLY A 126 -8.64 -6.43 2.25
CA GLY A 126 -7.66 -6.58 3.31
C GLY A 126 -8.25 -6.31 4.69
N PHE A 127 -9.08 -5.25 4.83
CA PHE A 127 -9.88 -5.04 6.04
C PHE A 127 -10.75 -6.26 6.34
N VAL A 128 -11.48 -6.72 5.35
CA VAL A 128 -12.44 -7.84 5.52
C VAL A 128 -11.71 -9.07 6.04
N VAL A 129 -10.61 -9.47 5.41
CA VAL A 129 -9.81 -10.63 5.81
C VAL A 129 -9.25 -10.46 7.22
N SER A 130 -8.61 -9.33 7.52
CA SER A 130 -7.95 -9.09 8.80
C SER A 130 -8.93 -9.06 9.97
N ALA A 131 -10.06 -8.34 9.83
CA ALA A 131 -11.07 -8.21 10.87
C ALA A 131 -11.74 -9.56 11.19
N TYR A 132 -12.12 -10.33 10.15
CA TYR A 132 -12.77 -11.63 10.36
C TYR A 132 -11.79 -12.71 10.82
N ALA A 133 -10.51 -12.66 10.45
CA ALA A 133 -9.50 -13.54 11.02
C ALA A 133 -9.34 -13.33 12.53
N VAL A 134 -9.30 -12.07 12.97
CA VAL A 134 -9.27 -11.73 14.40
C VAL A 134 -10.55 -12.14 15.11
N LYS A 135 -11.73 -11.93 14.48
CA LYS A 135 -13.03 -12.36 15.02
C LYS A 135 -13.06 -13.86 15.25
N ILE A 136 -12.68 -14.66 14.25
CA ILE A 136 -12.62 -16.12 14.35
C ILE A 136 -11.64 -16.57 15.43
N ALA A 137 -10.43 -16.00 15.43
CA ALA A 137 -9.42 -16.32 16.45
C ALA A 137 -9.91 -15.95 17.87
N SER A 138 -10.65 -14.85 18.04
CA SER A 138 -11.28 -14.48 19.31
C SER A 138 -12.32 -15.47 19.76
N GLU A 139 -13.25 -15.87 18.88
CA GLU A 139 -14.30 -16.85 19.19
C GLU A 139 -13.75 -18.23 19.57
N LEU A 140 -12.68 -18.65 18.90
CA LEU A 140 -12.03 -19.93 19.17
C LEU A 140 -11.00 -19.87 20.33
N GLY A 141 -10.82 -18.69 20.92
CA GLY A 141 -9.82 -18.48 21.97
C GLY A 141 -8.38 -18.68 21.48
N LEU A 142 -8.09 -18.34 20.23
CA LEU A 142 -6.78 -18.50 19.57
C LEU A 142 -5.93 -17.22 19.56
N LEU A 143 -6.42 -16.11 20.11
CA LEU A 143 -5.65 -14.87 20.17
C LEU A 143 -4.37 -15.07 21.01
N PRO A 144 -3.20 -14.65 20.52
CA PRO A 144 -1.94 -14.70 21.27
C PRO A 144 -1.97 -13.70 22.44
N ASN A 145 -1.11 -13.89 23.44
CA ASN A 145 -0.92 -12.93 24.53
C ASN A 145 -0.12 -11.70 24.08
N LYS A 146 -0.51 -11.13 22.93
CA LYS A 146 0.09 -9.92 22.35
C LYS A 146 -0.96 -8.82 22.21
N GLU A 147 -0.53 -7.58 22.27
CA GLU A 147 -1.36 -6.47 21.82
C GLU A 147 -1.53 -6.58 20.30
N ILE A 148 -2.77 -6.71 19.83
CA ILE A 148 -3.10 -6.71 18.40
C ILE A 148 -3.65 -5.32 18.06
N VAL A 149 -2.96 -4.61 17.17
CA VAL A 149 -3.37 -3.31 16.66
C VAL A 149 -3.81 -3.50 15.21
N MET A 150 -5.09 -3.28 14.95
CA MET A 150 -5.66 -3.24 13.59
C MET A 150 -5.72 -1.79 13.15
N LEU A 151 -4.94 -1.42 12.14
CA LEU A 151 -4.78 -0.06 11.67
C LEU A 151 -5.27 0.05 10.24
N TYR A 152 -6.26 0.92 10.01
CA TYR A 152 -6.90 1.13 8.72
C TYR A 152 -6.70 2.59 8.30
N SER A 153 -5.85 2.78 7.28
CA SER A 153 -5.46 4.09 6.75
C SER A 153 -6.39 4.54 5.62
N CYS A 154 -6.37 5.85 5.30
CA CYS A 154 -7.18 6.44 4.24
C CYS A 154 -6.34 7.37 3.32
N ASP A 155 -5.03 7.11 3.18
CA ASP A 155 -4.14 7.92 2.35
C ASP A 155 -2.93 7.12 1.80
N GLU A 156 -3.08 5.79 1.67
CA GLU A 156 -2.02 4.94 1.10
C GLU A 156 -1.71 5.34 -0.34
N GLU A 157 -2.75 5.52 -1.16
CA GLU A 157 -2.67 5.80 -2.59
C GLU A 157 -1.94 7.12 -2.95
N ILE A 158 -1.80 8.01 -1.97
CA ILE A 158 -1.02 9.24 -2.10
C ILE A 158 0.31 9.20 -1.35
N GLY A 159 0.72 8.02 -0.83
CA GLY A 159 1.98 7.76 -0.15
C GLY A 159 1.94 7.91 1.36
N SER A 160 0.81 7.65 1.99
CA SER A 160 0.65 7.57 3.46
C SER A 160 1.09 8.85 4.19
N ILE A 161 0.74 10.02 3.62
CA ILE A 161 1.26 11.33 4.08
C ILE A 161 0.94 11.60 5.55
N THR A 162 -0.25 11.20 5.99
CA THR A 162 -0.73 11.40 7.36
C THR A 162 -0.67 10.11 8.18
N SER A 163 -1.00 8.95 7.58
CA SER A 163 -1.00 7.65 8.25
C SER A 163 0.40 7.22 8.72
N ARG A 164 1.48 7.59 8.02
CA ARG A 164 2.85 7.34 8.49
C ARG A 164 3.15 7.91 9.88
N LYS A 165 2.47 8.99 10.30
CA LYS A 165 2.58 9.53 11.67
C LYS A 165 1.93 8.59 12.69
N VAL A 166 0.87 7.88 12.26
CA VAL A 166 0.22 6.85 13.05
C VAL A 166 1.12 5.62 13.14
N PHE A 167 1.74 5.22 12.02
CA PHE A 167 2.68 4.10 11.97
C PHE A 167 3.88 4.35 12.89
N GLU A 168 4.48 5.54 12.84
CA GLU A 168 5.57 5.95 13.73
C GLU A 168 5.15 5.92 15.21
N LYS A 169 3.95 6.41 15.55
CA LYS A 169 3.37 6.34 16.91
C LYS A 169 3.22 4.89 17.39
N GLU A 170 2.79 4.00 16.50
CA GLU A 170 2.55 2.59 16.82
C GLU A 170 3.80 1.70 16.71
N ALA A 171 4.89 2.17 16.11
CA ALA A 171 6.11 1.39 15.91
C ALA A 171 6.74 0.86 17.21
N PRO A 172 6.87 1.65 18.32
CA PRO A 172 7.57 1.17 19.52
C PRO A 172 6.97 -0.11 20.07
N GLY A 173 7.81 -1.15 20.23
CA GLY A 173 7.43 -2.46 20.78
C GLY A 173 6.67 -3.37 19.81
N THR A 174 6.49 -2.99 18.56
CA THR A 174 5.89 -3.83 17.53
C THR A 174 6.91 -4.84 17.02
N GLU A 175 6.56 -6.12 17.05
CA GLU A 175 7.40 -7.22 16.60
C GLU A 175 7.34 -7.39 15.07
N CYS A 176 6.15 -7.27 14.50
CA CYS A 176 5.92 -7.35 13.06
C CYS A 176 4.62 -6.64 12.67
N ALA A 177 4.60 -6.02 11.50
CA ALA A 177 3.41 -5.54 10.83
C ALA A 177 3.02 -6.51 9.70
N TYR A 178 1.76 -6.90 9.65
CA TYR A 178 1.17 -7.75 8.64
C TYR A 178 0.26 -6.89 7.78
N ILE A 179 0.62 -6.74 6.51
CA ILE A 179 -0.09 -5.87 5.57
C ILE A 179 -1.00 -6.73 4.71
N PHE A 180 -2.25 -6.28 4.56
CA PHE A 180 -3.29 -7.06 3.88
C PHE A 180 -3.56 -6.54 2.46
N GLU A 181 -2.48 -6.19 1.74
CA GLU A 181 -2.57 -6.00 0.29
C GLU A 181 -2.97 -7.30 -0.40
N SER A 182 -3.40 -7.18 -1.64
CA SER A 182 -3.85 -8.31 -2.44
C SER A 182 -2.80 -9.43 -2.52
N ALA A 183 -3.29 -10.67 -2.65
CA ALA A 183 -2.43 -11.84 -2.65
C ALA A 183 -1.48 -11.86 -3.83
N ALA A 184 -0.20 -11.98 -3.57
CA ALA A 184 0.80 -12.30 -4.58
C ALA A 184 0.68 -13.78 -4.94
N LYS A 185 0.27 -14.09 -6.20
CA LYS A 185 0.23 -15.47 -6.69
C LYS A 185 1.60 -15.94 -7.11
N THR A 186 1.91 -17.20 -6.78
CA THR A 186 3.09 -17.91 -7.28
C THR A 186 2.65 -19.14 -8.10
N ASP A 187 3.59 -19.79 -8.77
CA ASP A 187 3.32 -21.03 -9.52
C ASP A 187 2.81 -22.18 -8.62
N LYS A 188 3.06 -22.10 -7.30
CA LYS A 188 2.73 -23.17 -6.36
C LYS A 188 1.65 -22.82 -5.35
N GLY A 189 1.33 -21.52 -5.20
CA GLY A 189 0.37 -21.07 -4.20
C GLY A 189 0.38 -19.55 -4.01
N TYR A 190 0.69 -19.07 -2.80
CA TYR A 190 0.72 -17.64 -2.49
C TYR A 190 2.07 -17.20 -1.94
N GLY A 191 2.46 -15.99 -2.31
CA GLY A 191 3.60 -15.30 -1.73
C GLY A 191 3.28 -14.65 -0.38
N VAL A 192 4.26 -14.64 0.50
CA VAL A 192 4.41 -13.68 1.59
C VAL A 192 5.51 -12.73 1.16
N VAL A 193 5.16 -11.47 0.96
CA VAL A 193 6.11 -10.47 0.48
C VAL A 193 6.90 -9.95 1.68
N SER A 194 8.20 -10.20 1.70
CA SER A 194 9.13 -9.76 2.75
C SER A 194 10.16 -8.75 2.25
N GLN A 195 10.06 -8.37 0.97
CA GLN A 195 10.92 -7.37 0.34
C GLN A 195 10.13 -6.60 -0.73
N ARG A 196 10.22 -5.26 -0.69
CA ARG A 196 9.61 -4.35 -1.66
C ARG A 196 10.58 -3.24 -2.03
N LYS A 197 10.55 -2.81 -3.29
CA LYS A 197 11.39 -1.72 -3.76
C LYS A 197 10.83 -0.36 -3.34
N GLY A 198 11.71 0.64 -3.22
CA GLY A 198 11.34 2.00 -2.87
C GLY A 198 11.12 2.89 -4.09
N VAL A 199 10.53 4.07 -3.86
CA VAL A 199 10.13 5.03 -4.89
C VAL A 199 10.44 6.46 -4.45
N ILE A 200 11.03 7.25 -5.36
CA ILE A 200 11.15 8.72 -5.23
C ILE A 200 10.23 9.39 -6.25
N LEU A 201 9.51 10.43 -5.82
CA LEU A 201 8.86 11.39 -6.71
C LEU A 201 9.65 12.67 -6.77
N GLY A 202 9.69 13.28 -7.95
CA GLY A 202 10.35 14.57 -8.14
C GLY A 202 9.64 15.46 -9.15
N ALA A 203 10.00 16.73 -9.10
CA ALA A 203 9.55 17.73 -10.05
C ALA A 203 10.73 18.61 -10.48
N LEU A 204 10.68 19.09 -11.71
CA LEU A 204 11.69 19.96 -12.28
C LEU A 204 11.02 21.12 -13.00
N ASP A 205 11.44 22.33 -12.63
CA ASP A 205 10.98 23.59 -13.23
C ASP A 205 12.15 24.27 -13.93
N ILE A 206 11.87 24.80 -15.14
CA ILE A 206 12.85 25.55 -15.93
C ILE A 206 12.30 26.91 -16.26
N LYS A 207 13.09 27.94 -16.02
CA LYS A 207 12.88 29.31 -16.48
C LYS A 207 13.82 29.62 -17.63
N GLY A 208 13.28 30.11 -18.72
CA GLY A 208 13.99 30.60 -19.87
C GLY A 208 13.63 32.06 -20.15
N VAL A 209 13.83 32.52 -21.40
CA VAL A 209 13.51 33.87 -21.83
C VAL A 209 12.61 33.82 -23.05
N GLU A 210 11.42 34.41 -22.95
CA GLU A 210 10.49 34.53 -24.07
C GLU A 210 10.99 35.48 -25.14
N ALA A 211 10.74 35.15 -26.40
CA ALA A 211 10.99 35.99 -27.54
C ALA A 211 10.06 35.61 -28.71
N HIS A 212 9.91 36.50 -29.71
CA HIS A 212 9.20 36.17 -30.90
C HIS A 212 9.98 35.18 -31.77
N ALA A 213 9.43 33.99 -31.99
CA ALA A 213 10.13 32.88 -32.63
C ALA A 213 10.61 33.14 -34.06
N GLY A 214 9.91 34.01 -34.82
CA GLY A 214 10.31 34.39 -36.18
C GLY A 214 11.20 35.65 -36.26
N GLY A 215 10.92 36.66 -35.42
CA GLY A 215 11.55 37.97 -35.55
C GLY A 215 12.67 38.23 -34.54
N ALA A 216 12.72 37.50 -33.44
CA ALA A 216 13.68 37.72 -32.36
C ALA A 216 14.19 36.41 -31.70
N TYR A 217 14.23 35.33 -32.47
CA TYR A 217 14.56 34.00 -31.98
C TYR A 217 15.85 33.95 -31.15
N MET A 218 16.88 34.68 -31.62
CA MET A 218 18.20 34.71 -30.95
C MET A 218 18.22 35.46 -29.61
N ALA A 219 17.15 36.18 -29.27
CA ALA A 219 16.99 36.82 -27.96
C ALA A 219 16.22 35.95 -26.97
N GLY A 220 15.69 34.82 -27.43
CA GLY A 220 14.95 33.87 -26.61
C GLY A 220 15.85 32.73 -26.14
N HIS A 221 15.52 32.21 -24.93
CA HIS A 221 16.16 31.04 -24.34
C HIS A 221 15.06 30.04 -23.96
N SER A 222 14.96 28.94 -24.73
CA SER A 222 13.79 28.05 -24.66
C SER A 222 13.86 27.08 -23.48
N ALA A 223 13.00 27.30 -22.50
CA ALA A 223 12.83 26.36 -21.38
C ALA A 223 12.36 24.96 -21.84
N VAL A 224 11.50 24.89 -22.88
CA VAL A 224 11.06 23.59 -23.45
C VAL A 224 12.18 22.85 -24.15
N LYS A 225 13.11 23.54 -24.80
CA LYS A 225 14.30 22.91 -25.39
C LYS A 225 15.21 22.35 -24.27
N GLU A 226 15.43 23.13 -23.24
CA GLU A 226 16.20 22.68 -22.08
C GLU A 226 15.52 21.49 -21.38
N LEU A 227 14.18 21.51 -21.21
CA LEU A 227 13.43 20.39 -20.67
C LEU A 227 13.63 19.10 -21.48
N ALA A 228 13.66 19.17 -22.82
CA ALA A 228 13.92 18.01 -23.64
C ALA A 228 15.28 17.37 -23.35
N HIS A 229 16.33 18.17 -23.13
CA HIS A 229 17.64 17.67 -22.71
C HIS A 229 17.58 17.01 -21.32
N LYS A 230 16.86 17.61 -20.36
CA LYS A 230 16.70 17.04 -19.01
C LYS A 230 15.94 15.69 -19.03
N ILE A 231 14.89 15.60 -19.85
CA ILE A 231 14.14 14.35 -20.04
C ILE A 231 15.06 13.24 -20.54
N LEU A 232 15.82 13.50 -21.62
CA LEU A 232 16.76 12.50 -22.17
C LEU A 232 17.85 12.13 -21.18
N LYS A 233 18.37 13.10 -20.42
CA LYS A 233 19.34 12.84 -19.36
C LYS A 233 18.75 11.99 -18.26
N LEU A 234 17.53 12.26 -17.79
CA LEU A 234 16.86 11.47 -16.77
C LEU A 234 16.69 10.01 -17.21
N TYR A 235 16.17 9.78 -18.43
CA TYR A 235 16.03 8.41 -18.96
C TYR A 235 17.37 7.68 -19.15
N SER A 236 18.49 8.39 -19.32
CA SER A 236 19.82 7.77 -19.42
C SER A 236 20.32 7.14 -18.13
N PHE A 237 19.68 7.44 -16.99
CA PHE A 237 19.96 6.82 -15.69
C PHE A 237 19.23 5.50 -15.47
N ASN A 238 18.35 5.06 -16.38
CA ASN A 238 17.69 3.76 -16.27
C ASN A 238 18.72 2.64 -16.22
N ASP A 239 18.57 1.78 -15.22
CA ASP A 239 19.35 0.56 -15.06
C ASP A 239 18.41 -0.65 -15.20
N TYR A 240 18.39 -1.21 -16.41
CA TYR A 240 17.51 -2.34 -16.74
C TYR A 240 17.95 -3.65 -16.08
N ASP A 241 19.24 -3.78 -15.72
CA ASP A 241 19.77 -4.98 -15.05
C ASP A 241 19.39 -5.01 -13.57
N ARG A 242 19.39 -3.84 -12.91
CA ARG A 242 18.94 -3.67 -11.53
C ARG A 242 17.44 -3.39 -11.41
N GLU A 243 16.75 -3.22 -12.54
CA GLU A 243 15.34 -2.83 -12.60
C GLU A 243 15.04 -1.51 -11.90
N ILE A 244 15.92 -0.50 -12.03
CA ILE A 244 15.71 0.85 -11.56
C ILE A 244 15.28 1.72 -12.73
N TYR A 245 14.11 2.34 -12.60
CA TYR A 245 13.46 3.06 -13.71
C TYR A 245 13.17 4.50 -13.33
N TYR A 246 13.62 5.42 -14.20
CA TYR A 246 13.29 6.83 -14.18
C TYR A 246 12.22 7.07 -15.22
N ASN A 247 11.06 7.57 -14.81
CA ASN A 247 9.92 7.81 -15.70
C ASN A 247 9.42 9.24 -15.56
N VAL A 248 9.10 9.90 -16.67
CA VAL A 248 8.60 11.27 -16.73
C VAL A 248 7.12 11.28 -17.10
N ALA A 249 6.30 11.88 -16.26
CA ALA A 249 4.91 12.22 -16.51
C ALA A 249 4.33 12.95 -15.28
N PRO A 250 3.58 14.07 -15.45
CA PRO A 250 3.28 14.81 -16.68
C PRO A 250 4.38 15.80 -17.08
N ILE A 251 4.22 16.44 -18.25
CA ILE A 251 5.03 17.56 -18.71
C ILE A 251 4.14 18.72 -19.15
N SER A 252 4.62 19.97 -18.97
CA SER A 252 3.95 21.19 -19.46
C SER A 252 4.97 22.28 -19.77
N GLY A 253 4.58 23.32 -20.50
CA GLY A 253 5.41 24.49 -20.74
C GLY A 253 5.12 25.23 -22.04
N GLY A 254 5.56 26.48 -22.08
CA GLY A 254 5.42 27.38 -23.21
C GLY A 254 4.00 27.92 -23.43
N ARG A 255 3.89 28.80 -24.41
CA ARG A 255 2.61 29.41 -24.83
C ARG A 255 2.40 29.27 -26.34
N PRO A 256 1.13 29.27 -26.83
CA PRO A 256 0.82 29.19 -28.26
C PRO A 256 1.41 30.35 -29.05
N ASN A 257 1.43 30.22 -30.39
CA ASN A 257 1.59 31.29 -31.37
C ASN A 257 3.01 31.88 -31.51
N GLY A 258 4.01 31.03 -31.74
CA GLY A 258 5.33 31.48 -32.22
C GLY A 258 6.15 32.24 -31.16
N ILE A 259 5.99 31.88 -29.89
CA ILE A 259 6.78 32.42 -28.80
C ILE A 259 7.80 31.36 -28.38
N VAL A 260 9.06 31.76 -28.20
CA VAL A 260 10.07 30.92 -27.52
C VAL A 260 9.62 30.70 -26.08
N ALA A 261 9.57 29.45 -25.63
CA ALA A 261 9.02 29.09 -24.32
C ALA A 261 9.87 29.65 -23.18
N GLY A 262 9.28 30.46 -22.30
CA GLY A 262 9.95 31.05 -21.13
C GLY A 262 9.83 30.20 -19.87
N ASP A 263 9.00 29.17 -19.88
CA ASP A 263 8.81 28.23 -18.76
C ASP A 263 8.60 26.82 -19.26
N ALA A 264 8.98 25.82 -18.44
CA ALA A 264 8.68 24.42 -18.64
C ALA A 264 8.72 23.68 -17.30
N HIS A 265 7.92 22.62 -17.19
CA HIS A 265 7.77 21.80 -16.00
C HIS A 265 7.67 20.32 -16.37
N MET A 266 8.23 19.46 -15.56
CA MET A 266 7.96 18.02 -15.57
C MET A 266 7.87 17.48 -14.15
N GLU A 267 7.05 16.45 -13.98
CA GLU A 267 7.12 15.56 -12.84
C GLU A 267 7.74 14.23 -13.28
N PHE A 268 8.35 13.52 -12.33
CA PHE A 268 8.97 12.23 -12.59
C PHE A 268 8.94 11.34 -11.36
N CYS A 269 9.07 10.03 -11.58
CA CYS A 269 9.34 9.07 -10.52
C CYS A 269 10.62 8.30 -10.79
N VAL A 270 11.29 7.88 -9.71
CA VAL A 270 12.33 6.85 -9.73
C VAL A 270 11.81 5.66 -8.94
N ALA A 271 11.61 4.54 -9.62
CA ALA A 271 11.07 3.32 -9.04
C ALA A 271 12.10 2.20 -9.09
N GLY A 272 11.92 1.18 -8.24
CA GLY A 272 12.77 0.00 -8.27
C GLY A 272 13.99 0.09 -7.35
N LEU A 273 14.01 0.99 -6.35
CA LEU A 273 15.13 1.17 -5.43
C LEU A 273 15.16 0.03 -4.40
N PRO A 274 16.19 -0.88 -4.43
CA PRO A 274 16.16 -2.12 -3.66
C PRO A 274 16.58 -1.98 -2.19
N ASP A 275 17.21 -0.87 -1.81
CA ASP A 275 17.74 -0.62 -0.47
C ASP A 275 17.58 0.85 -0.06
N ASN A 276 17.62 1.14 1.23
CA ASN A 276 17.48 2.50 1.78
C ASN A 276 18.82 3.27 1.89
N GLY A 277 19.87 2.78 1.28
CA GLY A 277 21.19 3.36 1.34
C GLY A 277 21.75 3.71 -0.04
N PRO A 278 22.63 2.85 -0.65
CA PRO A 278 23.32 3.16 -1.88
C PRO A 278 22.42 3.50 -3.06
N SER A 279 21.31 2.81 -3.26
CA SER A 279 20.42 3.04 -4.40
C SER A 279 19.67 4.36 -4.31
N PHE A 280 19.19 4.73 -3.11
CA PHE A 280 18.59 6.05 -2.89
C PHE A 280 19.59 7.17 -3.05
N ALA A 281 20.79 7.06 -2.48
CA ALA A 281 21.84 8.07 -2.60
C ALA A 281 22.27 8.28 -4.07
N GLU A 282 22.37 7.20 -4.86
CA GLU A 282 22.65 7.27 -6.31
C GLU A 282 21.51 7.97 -7.04
N ALA A 283 20.26 7.62 -6.75
CA ALA A 283 19.09 8.22 -7.37
C ALA A 283 18.99 9.72 -7.06
N GLU A 284 19.18 10.12 -5.81
CA GLU A 284 19.21 11.53 -5.38
C GLU A 284 20.32 12.31 -6.07
N ALA A 285 21.53 11.77 -6.15
CA ALA A 285 22.64 12.39 -6.87
C ALA A 285 22.34 12.55 -8.37
N ASN A 286 21.71 11.57 -9.00
CA ASN A 286 21.27 11.65 -10.40
C ASN A 286 20.22 12.76 -10.59
N ILE A 287 19.24 12.86 -9.70
CA ILE A 287 18.19 13.90 -9.70
C ILE A 287 18.82 15.28 -9.54
N GLU A 288 19.69 15.48 -8.54
CA GLU A 288 20.38 16.76 -8.30
C GLU A 288 21.24 17.18 -9.48
N SER A 289 21.87 16.22 -10.20
CA SER A 289 22.67 16.48 -11.38
C SER A 289 21.90 17.14 -12.53
N LEU A 290 20.55 17.04 -12.52
CA LEU A 290 19.70 17.69 -13.52
C LEU A 290 19.74 19.22 -13.40
N ALA A 291 19.85 19.75 -12.17
CA ALA A 291 19.96 21.21 -11.94
C ALA A 291 21.40 21.74 -12.00
N ALA A 292 22.40 20.86 -11.94
CA ALA A 292 23.80 21.26 -11.85
C ALA A 292 24.38 21.96 -13.10
N SER A 293 23.80 21.72 -14.29
CA SER A 293 24.23 22.31 -15.55
C SER A 293 23.12 22.34 -16.58
N ASN A 294 23.00 23.41 -17.35
CA ASN A 294 22.07 23.59 -18.46
C ASN A 294 22.83 23.59 -19.80
N GLU A 295 22.20 23.08 -20.86
CA GLU A 295 22.67 23.23 -22.23
C GLU A 295 22.63 24.71 -22.68
N ASP A 296 21.57 25.42 -22.26
CA ASP A 296 21.48 26.84 -22.40
C ASP A 296 21.81 27.51 -21.03
N PRO A 297 22.98 28.18 -20.89
CA PRO A 297 23.41 28.72 -19.62
C PRO A 297 22.56 29.88 -19.09
N VAL A 298 21.64 30.41 -19.88
CA VAL A 298 20.68 31.45 -19.45
C VAL A 298 19.43 30.85 -18.82
N CYS A 299 19.12 29.59 -19.15
CA CYS A 299 18.03 28.90 -18.48
C CYS A 299 18.39 28.60 -17.02
N GLU A 300 17.40 28.73 -16.14
CA GLU A 300 17.50 28.36 -14.72
C GLU A 300 16.68 27.10 -14.46
N THR A 301 17.31 26.04 -13.93
CA THR A 301 16.65 24.78 -13.58
C THR A 301 16.61 24.62 -12.09
N THR A 302 15.44 24.35 -11.54
CA THR A 302 15.23 23.92 -10.15
C THR A 302 14.67 22.52 -10.12
N VAL A 303 15.13 21.71 -9.16
CA VAL A 303 14.64 20.35 -8.95
C VAL A 303 14.22 20.17 -7.50
N SER A 304 13.15 19.44 -7.29
CA SER A 304 12.70 19.00 -5.98
C SER A 304 12.37 17.52 -6.02
N HIS A 305 12.55 16.81 -4.91
CA HIS A 305 12.16 15.41 -4.80
C HIS A 305 11.79 15.07 -3.36
N ARG A 306 11.08 13.95 -3.21
CA ARG A 306 10.76 13.35 -1.93
C ARG A 306 10.69 11.83 -2.06
N ILE A 307 11.01 11.12 -1.01
CA ILE A 307 10.73 9.69 -0.91
C ILE A 307 9.21 9.53 -0.83
N LEU A 308 8.63 8.80 -1.80
CA LEU A 308 7.23 8.38 -1.76
C LEU A 308 7.10 7.17 -0.85
N PHE A 309 7.93 6.14 -1.09
CA PHE A 309 8.08 4.98 -0.24
C PHE A 309 9.57 4.62 -0.08
N PRO A 310 10.08 4.38 1.14
CA PRO A 310 11.39 3.76 1.37
C PRO A 310 11.36 2.30 0.87
N ALA A 311 12.50 1.60 0.81
CA ALA A 311 12.51 0.17 0.51
C ALA A 311 12.13 -0.66 1.74
N LEU A 312 11.38 -1.76 1.55
CA LEU A 312 11.26 -2.84 2.53
C LEU A 312 12.36 -3.87 2.24
N GLU A 313 13.34 -3.96 3.14
CA GLU A 313 14.46 -4.88 2.98
C GLU A 313 14.20 -6.19 3.75
N LYS A 314 14.62 -7.31 3.17
CA LYS A 314 14.50 -8.61 3.82
C LYS A 314 15.23 -8.63 5.16
N ASN A 315 14.56 -9.16 6.19
CA ASN A 315 15.09 -9.21 7.55
C ASN A 315 14.65 -10.49 8.28
N GLU A 316 15.33 -10.80 9.40
CA GLU A 316 15.10 -12.03 10.17
C GLU A 316 13.67 -12.13 10.71
N MET A 317 13.09 -11.03 11.18
CA MET A 317 11.74 -11.05 11.76
C MET A 317 10.67 -11.21 10.69
N GLY A 318 10.85 -10.59 9.50
CA GLY A 318 9.99 -10.84 8.33
C GLY A 318 10.04 -12.31 7.90
N HIS A 319 11.24 -12.91 7.91
CA HIS A 319 11.39 -14.35 7.65
C HIS A 319 10.68 -15.22 8.70
N LYS A 320 10.73 -14.87 10.00
CA LYS A 320 9.96 -15.58 11.04
C LYS A 320 8.46 -15.46 10.82
N ALA A 321 7.98 -14.29 10.42
CA ALA A 321 6.57 -14.09 10.09
C ALA A 321 6.14 -14.96 8.87
N PHE A 322 7.00 -15.08 7.86
CA PHE A 322 6.81 -16.02 6.76
C PHE A 322 6.73 -17.47 7.26
N GLN A 323 7.63 -17.91 8.15
CA GLN A 323 7.59 -19.28 8.70
C GLN A 323 6.28 -19.60 9.45
N ILE A 324 5.69 -18.61 10.13
CA ILE A 324 4.37 -18.76 10.76
C ILE A 324 3.29 -18.93 9.68
N ALA A 325 3.33 -18.13 8.62
CA ALA A 325 2.41 -18.25 7.49
C ALA A 325 2.57 -19.60 6.75
N GLU A 326 3.79 -20.07 6.58
CA GLU A 326 4.10 -21.38 5.97
C GLU A 326 3.50 -22.53 6.80
N LYS A 327 3.69 -22.51 8.13
CA LYS A 327 3.10 -23.50 9.05
C LYS A 327 1.55 -23.49 8.95
N ALA A 328 0.95 -22.29 8.98
CA ALA A 328 -0.50 -22.15 8.84
C ALA A 328 -0.99 -22.66 7.49
N GLY A 329 -0.29 -22.33 6.42
CA GLY A 329 -0.55 -22.83 5.07
C GLY A 329 -0.51 -24.35 4.99
N GLN A 330 0.52 -24.99 5.55
CA GLN A 330 0.65 -26.45 5.60
C GLN A 330 -0.55 -27.11 6.30
N LEU A 331 -1.03 -26.54 7.41
CA LEU A 331 -2.23 -27.05 8.11
C LEU A 331 -3.51 -26.90 7.28
N LEU A 332 -3.59 -25.88 6.44
CA LEU A 332 -4.73 -25.59 5.59
C LEU A 332 -4.66 -26.27 4.22
N GLY A 333 -3.51 -26.81 3.83
CA GLY A 333 -3.25 -27.37 2.50
C GLY A 333 -2.91 -26.27 1.46
N ILE A 334 -2.43 -25.14 1.89
CA ILE A 334 -2.03 -23.97 1.07
C ILE A 334 -0.51 -23.88 1.06
N THR A 335 0.10 -23.78 -0.12
CA THR A 335 1.54 -23.54 -0.24
C THR A 335 1.82 -22.05 -0.10
N MET A 336 2.78 -21.70 0.76
CA MET A 336 3.26 -20.33 0.95
C MET A 336 4.73 -20.24 0.53
N GLU A 337 5.13 -19.18 -0.16
CA GLU A 337 6.50 -18.91 -0.60
C GLU A 337 6.93 -17.51 -0.14
N GLU A 338 8.16 -17.36 0.34
CA GLU A 338 8.71 -16.04 0.66
C GLU A 338 9.23 -15.39 -0.62
N ILE A 339 8.68 -14.21 -0.98
CA ILE A 339 8.97 -13.54 -2.24
C ILE A 339 9.31 -12.07 -2.07
N ALA A 340 9.82 -11.47 -3.15
CA ALA A 340 10.01 -10.03 -3.32
C ALA A 340 9.03 -9.50 -4.39
N GLU A 341 8.51 -8.28 -4.19
CA GLU A 341 7.66 -7.58 -5.14
C GLU A 341 8.26 -6.21 -5.51
N PRO A 342 8.10 -5.74 -6.75
CA PRO A 342 8.70 -4.49 -7.19
C PRO A 342 7.93 -3.24 -6.75
N THR A 343 6.65 -3.38 -6.36
CA THR A 343 5.78 -2.29 -5.92
C THR A 343 5.96 -1.98 -4.44
N ALA A 344 5.64 -0.75 -4.03
CA ALA A 344 5.67 -0.32 -2.63
C ALA A 344 4.26 -0.34 -2.03
N THR A 345 4.17 -0.45 -0.71
CA THR A 345 2.94 -0.40 0.09
C THR A 345 3.24 0.20 1.46
N ASP A 346 2.26 0.27 2.36
CA ASP A 346 2.47 0.67 3.75
C ASP A 346 3.52 -0.18 4.50
N ALA A 347 3.80 -1.42 4.06
CA ALA A 347 4.88 -2.26 4.59
C ALA A 347 6.24 -1.55 4.59
N ASN A 348 6.49 -0.76 3.54
CA ASN A 348 7.73 0.00 3.36
C ASN A 348 7.89 1.08 4.45
N TRP A 349 6.78 1.75 4.81
CA TRP A 349 6.78 2.75 5.87
C TRP A 349 6.97 2.14 7.25
N PHE A 350 6.29 1.03 7.56
CA PHE A 350 6.52 0.33 8.84
C PHE A 350 7.99 -0.04 9.00
N TYR A 351 8.60 -0.60 7.96
CA TYR A 351 10.02 -0.95 7.99
C TYR A 351 10.93 0.26 8.23
N SER A 352 10.63 1.40 7.64
CA SER A 352 11.43 2.64 7.85
C SER A 352 11.38 3.15 9.29
N PHE A 353 10.32 2.82 10.04
CA PHE A 353 10.20 3.12 11.47
C PHE A 353 10.77 2.00 12.37
N GLY A 354 11.51 1.06 11.79
CA GLY A 354 12.15 -0.06 12.49
C GLY A 354 11.22 -1.21 12.84
N VAL A 355 10.03 -1.27 12.24
CA VAL A 355 9.08 -2.37 12.39
C VAL A 355 9.25 -3.35 11.24
N PRO A 356 9.69 -4.59 11.49
CA PRO A 356 9.65 -5.65 10.48
C PRO A 356 8.24 -5.79 9.90
N ALA A 357 8.14 -5.94 8.57
CA ALA A 357 6.84 -6.04 7.92
C ALA A 357 6.84 -7.16 6.89
N VAL A 358 5.67 -7.75 6.69
CA VAL A 358 5.35 -8.72 5.64
C VAL A 358 3.99 -8.40 5.06
N ASP A 359 3.79 -8.75 3.78
CA ASP A 359 2.64 -8.27 3.02
C ASP A 359 2.00 -9.37 2.17
N ALA A 360 0.88 -9.04 1.46
CA ALA A 360 0.09 -9.91 0.59
C ALA A 360 -0.82 -10.90 1.34
N PHE A 361 -1.36 -10.48 2.48
CA PHE A 361 -2.32 -11.30 3.24
C PHE A 361 -3.78 -11.13 2.81
N GLY A 362 -4.09 -10.19 1.91
CA GLY A 362 -5.41 -10.03 1.31
C GLY A 362 -5.75 -11.13 0.29
N PRO A 363 -6.95 -11.12 -0.29
CA PRO A 363 -7.39 -12.12 -1.26
C PRO A 363 -6.78 -11.86 -2.65
N VAL A 364 -7.01 -12.82 -3.57
CA VAL A 364 -6.59 -12.67 -4.97
C VAL A 364 -7.46 -11.64 -5.67
N GLU A 365 -6.82 -10.70 -6.33
CA GLU A 365 -7.44 -9.66 -7.13
C GLU A 365 -7.02 -9.72 -8.60
N SER A 366 -7.70 -8.94 -9.42
CA SER A 366 -7.35 -8.66 -10.82
C SER A 366 -7.88 -7.29 -11.21
N GLY A 367 -7.12 -6.57 -12.02
CA GLY A 367 -7.53 -5.27 -12.58
C GLY A 367 -7.30 -4.08 -11.66
N MET A 368 -6.37 -4.18 -10.69
CA MET A 368 -5.94 -3.09 -9.81
C MET A 368 -5.80 -1.76 -10.56
N HIS A 369 -6.27 -0.65 -9.94
CA HIS A 369 -6.25 0.70 -10.52
C HIS A 369 -7.02 0.87 -11.84
N THR A 370 -7.89 -0.08 -12.20
CA THR A 370 -8.77 0.03 -13.37
C THR A 370 -10.24 -0.17 -13.00
N THR A 371 -11.16 0.21 -13.90
CA THR A 371 -12.60 -0.01 -13.68
C THR A 371 -13.03 -1.48 -13.75
N GLU A 372 -12.11 -2.38 -14.07
CA GLU A 372 -12.31 -3.84 -14.13
C GLU A 372 -11.84 -4.54 -12.85
N GLU A 373 -11.54 -3.78 -11.80
CA GLU A 373 -11.05 -4.33 -10.54
C GLU A 373 -12.05 -5.28 -9.91
N LYS A 374 -11.52 -6.42 -9.44
CA LYS A 374 -12.32 -7.50 -8.87
C LYS A 374 -11.51 -8.41 -7.95
N VAL A 375 -12.18 -9.04 -7.00
CA VAL A 375 -11.62 -10.00 -6.04
C VAL A 375 -12.23 -11.38 -6.23
N TYR A 376 -11.39 -12.42 -6.18
CA TYR A 376 -11.84 -13.80 -6.26
C TYR A 376 -12.35 -14.27 -4.89
N ILE A 377 -13.67 -14.40 -4.75
CA ILE A 377 -14.39 -14.66 -3.48
C ILE A 377 -13.84 -15.87 -2.70
N PRO A 378 -13.57 -17.06 -3.30
CA PRO A 378 -13.04 -18.18 -2.55
C PRO A 378 -11.77 -17.89 -1.77
N THR A 379 -10.94 -16.95 -2.25
CA THR A 379 -9.70 -16.60 -1.58
C THR A 379 -9.89 -15.71 -0.36
N ILE A 380 -11.05 -15.07 -0.20
CA ILE A 380 -11.42 -14.37 1.04
C ILE A 380 -11.47 -15.39 2.19
N THR A 381 -12.18 -16.52 2.00
CA THR A 381 -12.23 -17.60 2.97
C THR A 381 -10.86 -18.18 3.29
N GLU A 382 -10.06 -18.48 2.24
CA GLU A 382 -8.72 -19.05 2.39
C GLU A 382 -7.80 -18.14 3.20
N LYS A 383 -7.77 -16.85 2.89
CA LYS A 383 -6.89 -15.87 3.56
C LYS A 383 -7.37 -15.55 4.98
N THR A 384 -8.68 -15.50 5.21
CA THR A 384 -9.26 -15.36 6.54
C THR A 384 -8.88 -16.55 7.43
N ALA A 385 -9.01 -17.77 6.92
CA ALA A 385 -8.62 -18.99 7.64
C ALA A 385 -7.08 -19.03 7.88
N LEU A 386 -6.29 -18.64 6.89
CA LEU A 386 -4.83 -18.58 6.99
C LEU A 386 -4.39 -17.69 8.15
N PHE A 387 -4.90 -16.45 8.19
CA PHE A 387 -4.47 -15.52 9.22
C PHE A 387 -5.03 -15.88 10.61
N ALA A 388 -6.24 -16.41 10.71
CA ALA A 388 -6.77 -16.95 11.97
C ALA A 388 -5.90 -18.11 12.51
N ALA A 389 -5.42 -18.99 11.63
CA ALA A 389 -4.48 -20.07 11.99
C ALA A 389 -3.12 -19.53 12.41
N MET A 390 -2.61 -18.49 11.75
CA MET A 390 -1.36 -17.80 12.15
C MET A 390 -1.45 -17.26 13.58
N LEU A 391 -2.57 -16.60 13.94
CA LEU A 391 -2.80 -16.12 15.30
C LEU A 391 -2.80 -17.28 16.32
N GLY A 392 -3.39 -18.43 15.96
CA GLY A 392 -3.35 -19.64 16.79
C GLY A 392 -1.93 -20.18 16.97
N ILE A 393 -1.13 -20.23 15.91
CA ILE A 393 0.29 -20.65 15.98
C ILE A 393 1.10 -19.69 16.86
N MET A 394 0.92 -18.38 16.71
CA MET A 394 1.56 -17.37 17.55
C MET A 394 1.22 -17.57 19.03
N LYS A 395 0.01 -18.03 19.35
CA LYS A 395 -0.40 -18.36 20.71
C LYS A 395 0.27 -19.63 21.25
N GLU A 396 0.42 -20.66 20.41
CA GLU A 396 1.04 -21.93 20.81
C GLU A 396 2.57 -21.80 21.03
N GLU A 397 3.22 -20.83 20.38
CA GLU A 397 4.65 -20.57 20.48
C GLU A 397 5.03 -19.70 21.69
N GLN A 398 4.06 -19.22 22.48
CA GLN A 398 4.23 -18.52 23.76
C GLN A 398 4.18 -19.50 24.95
#